data_07929aeace042a22e887ace412665013
#
_entry.id   07929aeace042a22e887ace412665013
#
_cell.length_a   1.000
_cell.length_b   1.000
_cell.length_c   1.000
_cell.angle_alpha   90.00
_cell.angle_beta   90.00
_cell.angle_gamma   90.00
#
_symmetry.space_group_name_H-M   'P 1'
#
loop_
_entity.id
_entity.type
_entity.pdbx_description
1 polymer ?
#
loop_
_entity_poly.entity_id
_entity_poly.type
_entity_poly.pdbx_seq_one_letter_code
_entity_poly.pdbx_strand_id
1 'polypeptide(L)'
;MLGSFFPRPALFFLSAIIWTALLVVFWYGYGTQLGQIFGFDIIEDREAVIGLGFFVTPEFQWFYIFYFIANALFAGFWFIWSPHSWQLWSIVGSQLILFSTYFSVQVSVALNYWRRPFFDNIIAALDPEKNVPASELMALLVIFAQIALLWMVIYVATRF
;
A
#
# COMPACT_ATOMS: atom_id res chain seq x y z
N MET A 1 -11.00 -5.50 29.85
CA MET A 1 -10.80 -6.06 28.50
C MET A 1 -9.62 -5.42 27.75
N LEU A 2 -9.53 -4.10 27.52
CA LEU A 2 -8.39 -3.50 26.79
C LEU A 2 -7.03 -3.74 27.44
N GLY A 3 -6.94 -3.76 28.78
CA GLY A 3 -5.70 -4.03 29.50
C GLY A 3 -5.18 -5.47 29.42
N SER A 4 -5.99 -6.41 28.90
CA SER A 4 -5.53 -7.79 28.66
C SER A 4 -4.87 -7.97 27.29
N PHE A 5 -5.08 -7.03 26.36
CA PHE A 5 -4.54 -7.11 25.00
C PHE A 5 -3.44 -6.08 24.73
N PHE A 6 -3.51 -4.90 25.36
CA PHE A 6 -2.58 -3.81 25.11
C PHE A 6 -1.78 -3.44 26.35
N PRO A 7 -0.46 -3.21 26.21
CA PRO A 7 0.35 -2.70 27.31
C PRO A 7 -0.10 -1.28 27.65
N ARG A 8 -0.52 -1.02 28.93
CA ARG A 8 -0.94 0.30 29.38
C ARG A 8 -1.84 1.05 28.37
N PRO A 9 -3.09 0.61 28.15
CA PRO A 9 -3.90 1.01 26.97
C PRO A 9 -3.98 2.50 26.72
N ALA A 10 -4.19 3.33 27.76
CA ALA A 10 -4.31 4.77 27.59
C ALA A 10 -3.02 5.41 27.03
N LEU A 11 -1.85 5.02 27.55
CA LEU A 11 -0.57 5.52 27.06
C LEU A 11 -0.23 4.94 25.69
N PHE A 12 -0.59 3.69 25.44
CA PHE A 12 -0.39 3.05 24.16
C PHE A 12 -1.15 3.79 23.05
N PHE A 13 -2.44 4.00 23.21
CA PHE A 13 -3.25 4.67 22.19
C PHE A 13 -2.86 6.15 22.02
N LEU A 14 -2.55 6.86 23.12
CA LEU A 14 -2.06 8.23 23.04
C LEU A 14 -0.73 8.30 22.26
N SER A 15 0.23 7.43 22.57
CA SER A 15 1.50 7.38 21.86
C SER A 15 1.33 6.97 20.39
N ALA A 16 0.41 6.06 20.07
CA ALA A 16 0.11 5.67 18.70
C ALA A 16 -0.45 6.84 17.88
N ILE A 17 -1.37 7.63 18.46
CA ILE A 17 -1.91 8.83 17.80
C ILE A 17 -0.80 9.85 17.56
N ILE A 18 0.01 10.16 18.58
CA ILE A 18 1.12 11.12 18.46
C ILE A 18 2.13 10.62 17.42
N TRP A 19 2.52 9.36 17.49
CA TRP A 19 3.46 8.75 16.54
C TRP A 19 2.95 8.84 15.11
N THR A 20 1.69 8.45 14.88
CA THR A 20 1.07 8.54 13.56
C THR A 20 1.02 9.97 13.04
N ALA A 21 0.65 10.95 13.89
CA ALA A 21 0.63 12.35 13.52
C ALA A 21 2.02 12.87 13.12
N LEU A 22 3.06 12.50 13.89
CA LEU A 22 4.45 12.85 13.58
C LEU A 22 4.90 12.22 12.25
N LEU A 23 4.57 10.94 12.01
CA LEU A 23 4.92 10.25 10.76
C LEU A 23 4.23 10.87 9.55
N VAL A 24 2.96 11.28 9.68
CA VAL A 24 2.22 11.96 8.61
C VAL A 24 2.86 13.30 8.28
N VAL A 25 3.12 14.14 9.29
CA VAL A 25 3.80 15.44 9.08
C VAL A 25 5.18 15.26 8.46
N PHE A 26 5.93 14.27 8.94
CA PHE A 26 7.27 13.97 8.42
C PHE A 26 7.21 13.46 6.97
N TRP A 27 6.27 12.59 6.64
CA TRP A 27 6.10 12.06 5.29
C TRP A 27 5.78 13.17 4.28
N TYR A 28 4.82 14.02 4.58
CA TYR A 28 4.45 15.12 3.69
C TYR A 28 5.50 16.24 3.62
N GLY A 29 6.27 16.47 4.70
CA GLY A 29 7.31 17.49 4.73
C GLY A 29 8.63 17.05 4.09
N TYR A 30 9.05 15.80 4.33
CA TYR A 30 10.40 15.34 4.01
C TYR A 30 10.44 13.98 3.27
N GLY A 31 9.32 13.30 3.11
CA GLY A 31 9.28 11.93 2.59
C GLY A 31 9.90 11.80 1.20
N THR A 32 9.54 12.67 0.27
CA THR A 32 10.09 12.70 -1.10
C THR A 32 11.59 12.98 -1.11
N GLN A 33 12.03 14.00 -0.36
CA GLN A 33 13.44 14.40 -0.31
C GLN A 33 14.32 13.28 0.26
N LEU A 34 13.87 12.63 1.33
CA LEU A 34 14.58 11.49 1.90
C LEU A 34 14.66 10.31 0.94
N GLY A 35 13.56 9.99 0.27
CA GLY A 35 13.57 8.94 -0.74
C GLY A 35 14.60 9.19 -1.83
N GLN A 36 14.69 10.41 -2.33
CA GLN A 36 15.71 10.81 -3.32
C GLN A 36 17.14 10.70 -2.77
N ILE A 37 17.38 11.10 -1.51
CA ILE A 37 18.69 10.95 -0.84
C ILE A 37 19.10 9.47 -0.75
N PHE A 38 18.14 8.57 -0.48
CA PHE A 38 18.37 7.13 -0.45
C PHE A 38 18.43 6.47 -1.83
N GLY A 39 18.38 7.25 -2.92
CA GLY A 39 18.55 6.77 -4.28
C GLY A 39 17.27 6.27 -4.95
N PHE A 40 16.09 6.57 -4.38
CA PHE A 40 14.81 6.28 -5.04
C PHE A 40 14.48 7.41 -6.02
N ASP A 41 14.22 7.04 -7.28
CA ASP A 41 13.78 7.99 -8.32
C ASP A 41 12.29 8.31 -8.15
N ILE A 42 11.99 9.18 -7.19
CA ILE A 42 10.61 9.59 -6.85
C ILE A 42 10.25 10.79 -7.73
N ILE A 43 9.29 10.57 -8.63
CA ILE A 43 8.77 11.57 -9.56
C ILE A 43 7.31 11.84 -9.20
N GLU A 44 6.98 13.09 -8.84
CA GLU A 44 5.62 13.47 -8.38
C GLU A 44 4.54 13.27 -9.45
N ASP A 45 4.86 13.51 -10.72
CA ASP A 45 3.93 13.38 -11.85
C ASP A 45 4.30 12.21 -12.78
N ARG A 46 4.67 11.06 -12.21
CA ARG A 46 4.94 9.88 -13.02
C ARG A 46 3.68 9.42 -13.75
N GLU A 47 3.82 9.09 -15.03
CA GLU A 47 2.74 8.46 -15.78
C GLU A 47 2.22 7.20 -15.07
N ALA A 48 0.90 6.99 -15.13
CA ALA A 48 0.25 5.87 -14.45
C ALA A 48 0.79 4.53 -14.97
N VAL A 49 1.44 3.77 -14.12
CA VAL A 49 1.92 2.42 -14.43
C VAL A 49 0.74 1.46 -14.36
N ILE A 50 0.46 0.77 -15.48
CA ILE A 50 -0.66 -0.17 -15.58
C ILE A 50 -0.17 -1.57 -15.25
N GLY A 51 -0.88 -2.26 -14.35
CA GLY A 51 -0.57 -3.63 -13.96
C GLY A 51 0.21 -3.77 -12.66
N LEU A 52 0.82 -4.94 -12.47
CA LEU A 52 1.57 -5.25 -11.23
C LEU A 52 2.79 -4.34 -11.01
N GLY A 53 3.34 -3.77 -12.08
CA GLY A 53 4.43 -2.79 -12.01
C GLY A 53 4.11 -1.58 -11.14
N PHE A 54 2.82 -1.22 -11.00
CA PHE A 54 2.35 -0.16 -10.11
C PHE A 54 2.83 -0.36 -8.65
N PHE A 55 2.81 -1.59 -8.14
CA PHE A 55 3.17 -1.89 -6.75
C PHE A 55 4.68 -2.00 -6.50
N VAL A 56 5.50 -1.91 -7.54
CA VAL A 56 6.96 -1.97 -7.45
C VAL A 56 7.64 -0.70 -7.97
N THR A 57 6.88 0.39 -8.13
CA THR A 57 7.44 1.69 -8.45
C THR A 57 8.33 2.19 -7.31
N PRO A 58 9.33 3.06 -7.58
CA PRO A 58 10.21 3.61 -6.55
C PRO A 58 9.46 4.27 -5.40
N GLU A 59 8.33 4.94 -5.70
CA GLU A 59 7.45 5.58 -4.73
C GLU A 59 6.87 4.55 -3.74
N PHE A 60 6.38 3.42 -4.25
CA PHE A 60 5.87 2.33 -3.41
C PHE A 60 6.96 1.64 -2.61
N GLN A 61 8.10 1.35 -3.24
CA GLN A 61 9.24 0.74 -2.54
C GLN A 61 9.70 1.61 -1.37
N TRP A 62 9.83 2.92 -1.60
CA TRP A 62 10.17 3.87 -0.54
C TRP A 62 9.11 3.91 0.56
N PHE A 63 7.82 3.98 0.19
CA PHE A 63 6.72 3.93 1.16
C PHE A 63 6.76 2.67 2.01
N TYR A 64 7.00 1.49 1.43
CA TYR A 64 7.08 0.24 2.18
C TYR A 64 8.23 0.27 3.19
N ILE A 65 9.42 0.69 2.77
CA ILE A 65 10.59 0.79 3.65
C ILE A 65 10.28 1.75 4.80
N PHE A 66 9.78 2.94 4.51
CA PHE A 66 9.39 3.92 5.51
C PHE A 66 8.35 3.36 6.48
N TYR A 67 7.29 2.75 5.97
CA TYR A 67 6.22 2.19 6.77
C TYR A 67 6.74 1.10 7.71
N PHE A 68 7.49 0.14 7.20
CA PHE A 68 7.99 -0.97 8.03
C PHE A 68 9.03 -0.52 9.05
N ILE A 69 9.92 0.41 8.72
CA ILE A 69 10.87 0.97 9.69
C ILE A 69 10.14 1.73 10.79
N ALA A 70 9.20 2.60 10.44
CA ALA A 70 8.42 3.37 11.41
C ALA A 70 7.65 2.47 12.39
N ASN A 71 7.04 1.40 11.87
CA ASN A 71 6.31 0.43 12.66
C ASN A 71 7.24 -0.44 13.51
N ALA A 72 8.40 -0.83 13.00
CA ALA A 72 9.40 -1.57 13.75
C ALA A 72 9.95 -0.75 14.94
N LEU A 73 10.18 0.55 14.75
CA LEU A 73 10.60 1.46 15.82
C LEU A 73 9.52 1.59 16.90
N PHE A 74 8.27 1.77 16.51
CA PHE A 74 7.15 1.84 17.45
C PHE A 74 6.96 0.53 18.23
N ALA A 75 6.97 -0.58 17.53
CA ALA A 75 6.85 -1.90 18.14
C ALA A 75 8.04 -2.19 19.06
N GLY A 76 9.27 -1.92 18.63
CA GLY A 76 10.49 -2.09 19.42
C GLY A 76 10.46 -1.25 20.72
N PHE A 77 10.03 0.01 20.64
CA PHE A 77 9.85 0.86 21.81
C PHE A 77 8.90 0.22 22.83
N TRP A 78 7.73 -0.24 22.41
CA TRP A 78 6.75 -0.85 23.30
C TRP A 78 7.20 -2.22 23.83
N PHE A 79 7.93 -3.00 23.03
CA PHE A 79 8.48 -4.29 23.45
C PHE A 79 9.51 -4.16 24.58
N ILE A 80 10.28 -3.08 24.56
CA ILE A 80 11.29 -2.80 25.59
C ILE A 80 10.66 -2.14 26.82
N TRP A 81 9.78 -1.14 26.61
CA TRP A 81 9.26 -0.31 27.71
C TRP A 81 8.17 -0.99 28.54
N SER A 82 7.30 -1.76 27.92
CA SER A 82 6.20 -2.44 28.61
C SER A 82 5.90 -3.80 27.98
N PRO A 83 6.74 -4.81 28.23
CA PRO A 83 6.53 -6.16 27.70
C PRO A 83 5.17 -6.71 28.09
N HIS A 84 4.44 -7.27 27.14
CA HIS A 84 3.11 -7.83 27.35
C HIS A 84 2.94 -9.10 26.52
N SER A 85 2.26 -10.12 27.06
CA SER A 85 2.13 -11.42 26.40
C SER A 85 1.44 -11.40 25.04
N TRP A 86 0.52 -10.46 24.82
CA TRP A 86 -0.26 -10.32 23.57
C TRP A 86 0.25 -9.23 22.62
N GLN A 87 1.36 -8.56 22.96
CA GLN A 87 1.79 -7.38 22.19
C GLN A 87 2.19 -7.69 20.75
N LEU A 88 2.64 -8.90 20.45
CA LEU A 88 2.91 -9.30 19.06
C LEU A 88 1.63 -9.19 18.21
N TRP A 89 0.52 -9.72 18.71
CA TRP A 89 -0.77 -9.65 18.01
C TRP A 89 -1.39 -8.25 18.07
N SER A 90 -1.36 -7.60 19.22
CA SER A 90 -2.00 -6.28 19.38
C SER A 90 -1.24 -5.16 18.69
N ILE A 91 0.09 -5.21 18.58
CA ILE A 91 0.89 -4.18 17.92
C ILE A 91 1.15 -4.58 16.47
N VAL A 92 1.87 -5.68 16.22
CA VAL A 92 2.26 -6.07 14.86
C VAL A 92 1.05 -6.51 14.05
N GLY A 93 0.13 -7.28 14.63
CA GLY A 93 -1.11 -7.68 13.95
C GLY A 93 -1.96 -6.50 13.53
N SER A 94 -2.14 -5.49 14.39
CA SER A 94 -2.89 -4.28 14.05
C SER A 94 -2.22 -3.50 12.91
N GLN A 95 -0.90 -3.40 12.91
CA GLN A 95 -0.15 -2.72 11.84
C GLN A 95 -0.24 -3.46 10.51
N LEU A 96 -0.23 -4.80 10.53
CA LEU A 96 -0.44 -5.60 9.32
C LEU A 96 -1.85 -5.42 8.76
N ILE A 97 -2.87 -5.32 9.62
CA ILE A 97 -4.25 -5.04 9.19
C ILE A 97 -4.33 -3.64 8.53
N LEU A 98 -3.71 -2.63 9.13
CA LEU A 98 -3.66 -1.28 8.54
C LEU A 98 -2.93 -1.28 7.20
N PHE A 99 -1.79 -1.98 7.10
CA PHE A 99 -1.07 -2.13 5.83
C PHE A 99 -1.92 -2.81 4.77
N SER A 100 -2.62 -3.89 5.12
CA SER A 100 -3.51 -4.61 4.20
C SER A 100 -4.67 -3.75 3.72
N THR A 101 -5.22 -2.91 4.62
CA THR A 101 -6.28 -1.95 4.26
C THR A 101 -5.76 -0.91 3.27
N TYR A 102 -4.58 -0.32 3.56
CA TYR A 102 -3.91 0.59 2.63
C TYR A 102 -3.67 -0.07 1.28
N PHE A 103 -3.12 -1.30 1.28
CA PHE A 103 -2.83 -2.03 0.04
C PHE A 103 -4.10 -2.32 -0.77
N SER A 104 -5.22 -2.65 -0.12
CA SER A 104 -6.52 -2.83 -0.78
C SER A 104 -7.00 -1.56 -1.49
N VAL A 105 -6.78 -0.39 -0.89
CA VAL A 105 -7.07 0.89 -1.55
C VAL A 105 -6.18 1.08 -2.78
N GLN A 106 -4.90 0.75 -2.69
CA GLN A 106 -3.97 0.87 -3.82
C GLN A 106 -4.30 -0.09 -4.97
N VAL A 107 -4.82 -1.28 -4.67
CA VAL A 107 -5.37 -2.18 -5.70
C VAL A 107 -6.54 -1.52 -6.44
N SER A 108 -7.42 -0.82 -5.73
CA SER A 108 -8.52 -0.08 -6.36
C SER A 108 -8.01 1.07 -7.26
N VAL A 109 -6.92 1.74 -6.86
CA VAL A 109 -6.26 2.76 -7.71
C VAL A 109 -5.66 2.13 -8.96
N ALA A 110 -4.95 1.00 -8.83
CA ALA A 110 -4.37 0.26 -9.96
C ALA A 110 -5.45 -0.20 -10.96
N LEU A 111 -6.60 -0.67 -10.46
CA LEU A 111 -7.75 -1.02 -11.30
C LEU A 111 -8.34 0.20 -12.01
N ASN A 112 -8.35 1.37 -11.37
CA ASN A 112 -8.81 2.60 -12.00
C ASN A 112 -7.87 3.04 -13.13
N TYR A 113 -6.55 2.91 -12.97
CA TYR A 113 -5.58 3.17 -14.05
C TYR A 113 -5.71 2.20 -15.21
N TRP A 114 -5.98 0.91 -14.94
CA TRP A 114 -6.23 -0.08 -15.97
C TRP A 114 -7.53 0.20 -16.75
N ARG A 115 -8.56 0.69 -16.08
CA ARG A 115 -9.90 0.89 -16.66
C ARG A 115 -9.88 1.82 -17.87
N ARG A 116 -9.17 2.94 -17.81
CA ARG A 116 -9.14 3.93 -18.86
C ARG A 116 -8.63 3.37 -20.20
N PRO A 117 -7.41 2.84 -20.30
CA PRO A 117 -6.91 2.29 -21.57
C PRO A 117 -7.73 1.11 -22.08
N PHE A 118 -8.33 0.32 -21.19
CA PHE A 118 -9.21 -0.76 -21.59
C PHE A 118 -10.46 -0.26 -22.33
N PHE A 119 -11.15 0.73 -21.79
CA PHE A 119 -12.31 1.31 -22.45
C PHE A 119 -11.96 2.12 -23.70
N ASP A 120 -10.83 2.84 -23.68
CA ASP A 120 -10.34 3.58 -24.85
C ASP A 120 -10.07 2.62 -26.02
N ASN A 121 -9.47 1.45 -25.75
CA ASN A 121 -9.23 0.41 -26.77
C ASN A 121 -10.52 -0.24 -27.27
N ILE A 122 -11.51 -0.47 -26.39
CA ILE A 122 -12.84 -0.96 -26.84
C ILE A 122 -13.50 0.05 -27.77
N ILE A 123 -13.50 1.33 -27.40
CA ILE A 123 -14.09 2.39 -28.23
C ILE A 123 -13.35 2.49 -29.57
N ALA A 124 -12.03 2.40 -29.55
CA ALA A 124 -11.21 2.40 -30.76
C ALA A 124 -11.48 1.17 -31.66
N ALA A 125 -11.73 -0.01 -31.07
CA ALA A 125 -12.05 -1.23 -31.81
C ALA A 125 -13.45 -1.18 -32.48
N LEU A 126 -14.35 -0.32 -32.00
CA LEU A 126 -15.66 -0.11 -32.60
C LEU A 126 -15.61 0.89 -33.78
N ASP A 127 -14.51 1.61 -33.93
CA ASP A 127 -14.30 2.56 -35.02
C ASP A 127 -13.78 1.81 -36.27
N PRO A 128 -14.52 1.80 -37.40
CA PRO A 128 -14.10 1.09 -38.60
C PRO A 128 -12.77 1.60 -39.22
N GLU A 129 -12.36 2.82 -38.90
CA GLU A 129 -11.11 3.41 -39.38
C GLU A 129 -9.90 3.03 -38.54
N LYS A 130 -10.14 2.49 -37.30
CA LYS A 130 -9.09 2.09 -36.37
C LYS A 130 -9.00 0.59 -36.30
N ASN A 131 -7.86 0.06 -36.70
CA ASN A 131 -7.60 -1.38 -36.63
C ASN A 131 -6.89 -1.70 -35.31
N VAL A 132 -7.67 -1.93 -34.21
CA VAL A 132 -7.14 -2.33 -32.91
C VAL A 132 -6.97 -3.87 -32.90
N PRO A 133 -5.75 -4.38 -32.77
CA PRO A 133 -5.53 -5.82 -32.75
C PRO A 133 -6.12 -6.45 -31.48
N ALA A 134 -6.78 -7.60 -31.61
CA ALA A 134 -7.36 -8.32 -30.48
C ALA A 134 -6.33 -8.67 -29.40
N SER A 135 -5.04 -8.76 -29.75
CA SER A 135 -3.93 -9.00 -28.82
C SER A 135 -3.78 -7.89 -27.79
N GLU A 136 -4.06 -6.65 -28.11
CA GLU A 136 -3.98 -5.53 -27.16
C GLU A 136 -5.09 -5.61 -26.10
N LEU A 137 -6.32 -5.92 -26.51
CA LEU A 137 -7.42 -6.16 -25.60
C LEU A 137 -7.16 -7.36 -24.68
N MET A 138 -6.61 -8.45 -25.24
CA MET A 138 -6.25 -9.64 -24.47
C MET A 138 -5.13 -9.34 -23.47
N ALA A 139 -4.13 -8.53 -23.84
CA ALA A 139 -3.08 -8.12 -22.91
C ALA A 139 -3.65 -7.35 -21.70
N LEU A 140 -4.58 -6.43 -21.92
CA LEU A 140 -5.25 -5.69 -20.85
C LEU A 140 -6.11 -6.61 -19.97
N LEU A 141 -6.77 -7.61 -20.53
CA LEU A 141 -7.51 -8.62 -19.75
C LEU A 141 -6.58 -9.47 -18.87
N VAL A 142 -5.41 -9.83 -19.38
CA VAL A 142 -4.39 -10.54 -18.58
C VAL A 142 -3.90 -9.67 -17.41
N ILE A 143 -3.64 -8.39 -17.65
CA ILE A 143 -3.28 -7.44 -16.59
C ILE A 143 -4.38 -7.35 -15.53
N PHE A 144 -5.64 -7.26 -15.93
CA PHE A 144 -6.78 -7.29 -15.01
C PHE A 144 -6.79 -8.56 -14.16
N ALA A 145 -6.64 -9.71 -14.79
CA ALA A 145 -6.62 -11.00 -14.09
C ALA A 145 -5.48 -11.07 -13.05
N GLN A 146 -4.31 -10.53 -13.37
CA GLN A 146 -3.17 -10.47 -12.44
C GLN A 146 -3.47 -9.58 -11.23
N ILE A 147 -4.05 -8.38 -11.43
CA ILE A 147 -4.44 -7.47 -10.34
C ILE A 147 -5.54 -8.13 -9.48
N ALA A 148 -6.54 -8.76 -10.12
CA ALA A 148 -7.62 -9.45 -9.41
C ALA A 148 -7.10 -10.64 -8.58
N LEU A 149 -6.14 -11.39 -9.10
CA LEU A 149 -5.50 -12.48 -8.37
C LEU A 149 -4.72 -11.96 -7.16
N LEU A 150 -3.95 -10.88 -7.33
CA LEU A 150 -3.23 -10.23 -6.24
C LEU A 150 -4.21 -9.77 -5.15
N TRP A 151 -5.32 -9.14 -5.54
CA TRP A 151 -6.36 -8.72 -4.60
C TRP A 151 -6.94 -9.92 -3.85
N MET A 152 -7.25 -11.01 -4.55
CA MET A 152 -7.78 -12.25 -3.95
C MET A 152 -6.81 -12.82 -2.91
N VAL A 153 -5.52 -12.91 -3.23
CA VAL A 153 -4.48 -13.42 -2.30
C VAL A 153 -4.44 -12.59 -1.03
N ILE A 154 -4.43 -11.26 -1.15
CA ILE A 154 -4.42 -10.34 0.00
C ILE A 154 -5.70 -10.46 0.82
N TYR A 155 -6.86 -10.52 0.14
CA TYR A 155 -8.15 -10.68 0.80
C TYR A 155 -8.20 -11.97 1.62
N VAL A 156 -7.75 -13.08 1.05
CA VAL A 156 -7.68 -14.37 1.76
C VAL A 156 -6.70 -14.29 2.93
N ALA A 157 -5.47 -13.78 2.70
CA ALA A 157 -4.44 -13.69 3.74
C ALA A 157 -4.83 -12.80 4.94
N THR A 158 -5.75 -11.86 4.75
CA THR A 158 -6.23 -10.97 5.83
C THR A 158 -7.46 -11.51 6.56
N ARG A 159 -8.05 -12.61 6.09
CA ARG A 159 -9.23 -13.24 6.71
C ARG A 159 -8.90 -14.44 7.58
N PHE A 160 -7.71 -15.03 7.45
CA PHE A 160 -7.18 -16.14 8.25
C PHE A 160 -6.06 -15.67 9.17
#